data_78562b620d53f14b4701ccd575268075
#
_entry.id   78562b620d53f14b4701ccd575268075
#
_cell.length_a   1.000
_cell.length_b   1.000
_cell.length_c   1.000
_cell.angle_alpha   90.00
_cell.angle_beta   90.00
_cell.angle_gamma   90.00
#
_symmetry.space_group_name_H-M   'P 1'
#
loop_
_entity.id
_entity.type
_entity.pdbx_description
1 polymer ?
#
loop_
_entity_poly.entity_id
_entity_poly.type
_entity_poly.pdbx_seq_one_letter_code
_entity_poly.pdbx_strand_id
1 'polypeptide(L)'
;MALPFRSAFALGAALLLLSPLSAQGACPGQTMPALPADPTAPHWPVGYRTLPGGFTTRNLTVGVWYPARTPPVNATQCSWDLREHMPSKQARKIPDSANPQPNYDNCFFGLPLDDTFGPYPIAIFVHGTAGFRTQSAHLCTHLASRGFVVVAADYPGIQLYDLLNKADHPLQPGPETDQAGDTRLLYEVLAKMSDPRLAFLQNTTDPSNNAILGHSAGGFALKGLGDIAKVLVPMAASGIDNTSATGAPMRLRSTLVLGATNDSVTGGLSSQGPGYNSSPAPKRLALVSDLGHHFCSDLCWIGADDGGIVAIALRHGILIAGALKGLANDGCHFANPAFALPELGWRFNHYAASAVLEGELMCDDDATAKMRSIGDAINDTALYREMLR
;
A
#
# COMPACT_ATOMS: atom_id res chain seq x y z
N MET A 1 -45.23 -41.74 -60.58
CA MET A 1 -46.11 -41.35 -59.49
C MET A 1 -45.25 -41.31 -58.24
N ALA A 2 -44.65 -40.16 -57.88
CA ALA A 2 -43.75 -39.97 -56.77
C ALA A 2 -44.19 -38.71 -56.00
N LEU A 3 -44.54 -38.91 -54.71
CA LEU A 3 -44.92 -37.86 -53.76
C LEU A 3 -43.67 -37.26 -53.13
N PRO A 4 -43.61 -35.94 -52.88
CA PRO A 4 -42.45 -35.32 -52.21
C PRO A 4 -42.60 -35.30 -50.70
N PHE A 5 -41.53 -35.69 -50.01
CA PHE A 5 -41.31 -35.51 -48.57
C PHE A 5 -41.05 -34.04 -48.26
N ARG A 6 -41.89 -33.48 -47.36
CA ARG A 6 -41.66 -32.17 -46.77
C ARG A 6 -40.88 -32.37 -45.45
N SER A 7 -39.66 -31.92 -45.42
CA SER A 7 -38.86 -31.80 -44.19
C SER A 7 -39.24 -30.54 -43.41
N ALA A 8 -39.76 -30.66 -42.23
CA ALA A 8 -39.97 -29.57 -41.30
C ALA A 8 -38.68 -29.35 -40.50
N PHE A 9 -38.02 -28.20 -40.70
CA PHE A 9 -36.96 -27.74 -39.84
C PHE A 9 -37.56 -27.10 -38.60
N ALA A 10 -37.39 -27.73 -37.45
CA ALA A 10 -37.64 -27.15 -36.14
C ALA A 10 -36.44 -26.27 -35.74
N LEU A 11 -36.61 -24.94 -35.71
CA LEU A 11 -35.65 -24.03 -35.08
C LEU A 11 -35.80 -24.19 -33.54
N GLY A 12 -34.87 -24.90 -32.96
CA GLY A 12 -34.66 -24.89 -31.49
C GLY A 12 -33.99 -23.57 -31.07
N ALA A 13 -34.75 -22.66 -30.51
CA ALA A 13 -34.20 -21.49 -29.81
C ALA A 13 -33.50 -21.99 -28.53
N ALA A 14 -32.15 -22.05 -28.55
CA ALA A 14 -31.36 -22.25 -27.34
C ALA A 14 -31.42 -20.96 -26.50
N LEU A 15 -32.28 -20.95 -25.46
CA LEU A 15 -32.21 -19.93 -24.41
C LEU A 15 -30.89 -20.16 -23.66
N LEU A 16 -29.88 -19.33 -23.98
CA LEU A 16 -28.73 -19.16 -23.13
C LEU A 16 -29.19 -18.50 -21.82
N LEU A 17 -29.44 -19.32 -20.82
CA LEU A 17 -29.53 -18.86 -19.43
C LEU A 17 -28.17 -18.29 -19.04
N LEU A 18 -28.06 -16.99 -19.14
CA LEU A 18 -26.97 -16.25 -18.47
C LEU A 18 -27.19 -16.49 -16.98
N SER A 19 -26.47 -17.49 -16.43
CA SER A 19 -26.33 -17.61 -14.99
C SER A 19 -25.77 -16.27 -14.49
N PRO A 20 -26.37 -15.66 -13.45
CA PRO A 20 -25.74 -14.50 -12.83
C PRO A 20 -24.33 -14.96 -12.40
N LEU A 21 -23.30 -14.25 -12.84
CA LEU A 21 -21.95 -14.38 -12.31
C LEU A 21 -22.10 -14.24 -10.79
N SER A 22 -22.01 -15.36 -10.09
CA SER A 22 -21.97 -15.38 -8.64
C SER A 22 -20.79 -14.50 -8.23
N ALA A 23 -21.04 -13.44 -7.44
CA ALA A 23 -20.02 -12.68 -6.79
C ALA A 23 -19.20 -13.65 -5.93
N GLN A 24 -18.06 -14.12 -6.45
CA GLN A 24 -17.11 -14.94 -5.69
C GLN A 24 -16.35 -13.99 -4.77
N GLY A 25 -16.31 -14.29 -3.47
CA GLY A 25 -15.40 -13.64 -2.54
C GLY A 25 -15.89 -12.35 -1.88
N ALA A 26 -17.14 -12.25 -1.43
CA ALA A 26 -17.57 -11.16 -0.55
C ALA A 26 -17.82 -11.67 0.87
N CYS A 27 -17.26 -10.99 1.88
CA CYS A 27 -17.60 -11.28 3.27
C CYS A 27 -19.07 -10.95 3.55
N PRO A 28 -19.71 -11.57 4.57
CA PRO A 28 -21.09 -11.26 4.92
C PRO A 28 -21.31 -9.75 5.09
N GLY A 29 -22.28 -9.19 4.34
CA GLY A 29 -22.59 -7.76 4.34
C GLY A 29 -21.80 -6.91 3.35
N GLN A 30 -20.84 -7.49 2.62
CA GLN A 30 -20.16 -6.83 1.51
C GLN A 30 -20.83 -7.15 0.16
N THR A 31 -20.79 -6.19 -0.74
CA THR A 31 -21.11 -6.38 -2.17
C THR A 31 -19.86 -6.01 -2.95
N MET A 32 -19.27 -6.98 -3.66
CA MET A 32 -18.04 -6.78 -4.43
C MET A 32 -18.24 -7.39 -5.83
N PRO A 33 -17.67 -6.79 -6.90
CA PRO A 33 -17.62 -7.42 -8.20
C PRO A 33 -16.62 -8.57 -8.20
N ALA A 34 -16.65 -9.41 -9.21
CA ALA A 34 -15.57 -10.35 -9.47
C ALA A 34 -14.28 -9.58 -9.81
N LEU A 35 -13.26 -9.72 -8.99
CA LEU A 35 -11.96 -9.10 -9.22
C LEU A 35 -11.18 -9.87 -10.29
N PRO A 36 -10.24 -9.22 -11.02
CA PRO A 36 -9.33 -9.91 -11.92
C PRO A 36 -8.59 -11.04 -11.18
N ALA A 37 -8.47 -12.20 -11.84
CA ALA A 37 -7.81 -13.38 -11.25
C ALA A 37 -6.32 -13.14 -10.96
N ASP A 38 -5.65 -12.28 -11.73
CA ASP A 38 -4.30 -11.81 -11.45
C ASP A 38 -4.32 -10.76 -10.34
N PRO A 39 -3.69 -11.02 -9.17
CA PRO A 39 -3.63 -10.05 -8.08
C PRO A 39 -2.90 -8.76 -8.41
N THR A 40 -2.11 -8.71 -9.50
CA THR A 40 -1.42 -7.49 -9.94
C THR A 40 -2.25 -6.64 -10.90
N ALA A 41 -3.39 -7.14 -11.39
CA ALA A 41 -4.25 -6.40 -12.30
C ALA A 41 -5.19 -5.45 -11.53
N PRO A 42 -5.27 -4.16 -11.92
CA PRO A 42 -6.23 -3.23 -11.34
C PRO A 42 -7.65 -3.56 -11.77
N HIS A 43 -8.64 -3.12 -10.99
CA HIS A 43 -10.07 -3.23 -11.32
C HIS A 43 -10.73 -1.85 -11.45
N TRP A 44 -10.73 -1.05 -10.37
CA TRP A 44 -11.32 0.30 -10.38
C TRP A 44 -10.32 1.36 -10.83
N PRO A 45 -10.78 2.46 -11.45
CA PRO A 45 -10.07 3.72 -11.37
C PRO A 45 -10.04 4.18 -9.90
N VAL A 46 -9.01 4.93 -9.54
CA VAL A 46 -8.77 5.34 -8.15
C VAL A 46 -8.94 6.84 -7.99
N GLY A 47 -9.76 7.24 -7.03
CA GLY A 47 -9.85 8.61 -6.57
C GLY A 47 -8.84 8.88 -5.45
N TYR A 48 -8.25 10.07 -5.43
CA TYR A 48 -7.35 10.51 -4.36
C TYR A 48 -7.78 11.85 -3.79
N ARG A 49 -7.67 11.98 -2.47
CA ARG A 49 -7.84 13.25 -1.75
C ARG A 49 -6.77 13.43 -0.70
N THR A 50 -6.25 14.65 -0.58
CA THR A 50 -5.46 15.08 0.58
C THR A 50 -6.38 15.71 1.61
N LEU A 51 -6.31 15.23 2.85
CA LEU A 51 -6.94 15.86 4.02
C LEU A 51 -5.82 16.58 4.79
N PRO A 52 -5.72 17.90 4.67
CA PRO A 52 -4.64 18.66 5.29
C PRO A 52 -4.75 18.61 6.80
N GLY A 53 -3.68 19.01 7.49
CA GLY A 53 -3.50 18.94 8.94
C GLY A 53 -4.72 19.21 9.83
N GLY A 54 -4.64 18.78 11.08
CA GLY A 54 -5.76 18.79 12.02
C GLY A 54 -6.66 17.56 11.95
N PHE A 55 -6.22 16.50 11.25
CA PHE A 55 -6.99 15.26 11.15
C PHE A 55 -7.05 14.47 12.47
N THR A 56 -6.03 14.59 13.29
CA THR A 56 -5.98 14.08 14.67
C THR A 56 -5.48 15.16 15.61
N THR A 57 -5.49 14.90 16.91
CA THR A 57 -4.87 15.79 17.93
C THR A 57 -3.38 16.01 17.69
N ARG A 58 -2.74 15.14 16.88
CA ARG A 58 -1.33 15.24 16.48
C ARG A 58 -1.13 15.96 15.13
N ASN A 59 -2.18 16.57 14.59
CA ASN A 59 -2.14 17.40 13.38
C ASN A 59 -1.65 16.68 12.12
N LEU A 60 -2.05 15.41 11.93
CA LEU A 60 -1.66 14.63 10.76
C LEU A 60 -2.23 15.24 9.47
N THR A 61 -1.43 15.23 8.40
CA THR A 61 -1.89 15.38 7.02
C THR A 61 -2.06 13.99 6.43
N VAL A 62 -3.20 13.74 5.81
CA VAL A 62 -3.60 12.38 5.39
C VAL A 62 -3.90 12.36 3.89
N GLY A 63 -3.40 11.34 3.19
CA GLY A 63 -3.81 10.97 1.84
C GLY A 63 -4.79 9.80 1.88
N VAL A 64 -5.83 9.87 1.06
CA VAL A 64 -6.87 8.83 0.96
C VAL A 64 -7.04 8.43 -0.49
N TRP A 65 -6.79 7.16 -0.81
CA TRP A 65 -7.07 6.50 -2.09
C TRP A 65 -8.31 5.64 -1.94
N TYR A 66 -9.16 5.61 -2.94
CA TYR A 66 -10.43 4.86 -2.87
C TYR A 66 -10.90 4.42 -4.26
N PRO A 67 -11.67 3.32 -4.34
CA PRO A 67 -12.33 2.91 -5.57
C PRO A 67 -13.23 4.04 -6.07
N ALA A 68 -13.09 4.43 -7.34
CA ALA A 68 -13.80 5.57 -7.88
C ALA A 68 -14.63 5.19 -9.10
N ARG A 69 -15.62 6.02 -9.42
CA ARG A 69 -16.39 5.94 -10.65
C ARG A 69 -15.49 6.25 -11.85
N THR A 70 -15.90 5.79 -13.03
CA THR A 70 -15.19 6.03 -14.28
C THR A 70 -14.81 7.51 -14.42
N PRO A 71 -13.51 7.81 -14.68
CA PRO A 71 -13.04 9.18 -14.81
C PRO A 71 -13.61 9.83 -16.08
N PRO A 72 -14.02 11.10 -16.05
CA PRO A 72 -14.33 11.85 -17.26
C PRO A 72 -13.02 12.09 -18.07
N VAL A 73 -13.18 12.43 -19.36
CA VAL A 73 -12.05 12.62 -20.29
C VAL A 73 -11.03 13.65 -19.79
N ASN A 74 -11.47 14.64 -19.02
CA ASN A 74 -10.64 15.71 -18.47
C ASN A 74 -10.26 15.50 -17.01
N ALA A 75 -10.36 14.29 -16.48
CA ALA A 75 -9.94 13.99 -15.12
C ALA A 75 -8.44 14.25 -14.94
N THR A 76 -8.09 14.92 -13.85
CA THR A 76 -6.69 15.21 -13.52
C THR A 76 -6.04 13.98 -12.89
N GLN A 77 -5.03 13.43 -13.55
CA GLN A 77 -4.25 12.30 -13.06
C GLN A 77 -3.45 12.69 -11.82
N CYS A 78 -3.25 11.75 -10.89
CA CYS A 78 -2.45 11.99 -9.69
C CYS A 78 -0.98 12.21 -10.07
N SER A 79 -0.45 13.30 -9.58
CA SER A 79 0.97 13.63 -9.60
C SER A 79 1.26 14.49 -8.37
N TRP A 80 2.27 14.17 -7.61
CA TRP A 80 2.58 14.90 -6.38
C TRP A 80 3.89 15.65 -6.51
N ASP A 81 3.85 16.90 -6.09
CA ASP A 81 5.04 17.73 -5.96
C ASP A 81 5.82 17.31 -4.70
N LEU A 82 7.05 16.77 -4.90
CA LEU A 82 7.89 16.33 -3.78
C LEU A 82 8.12 17.45 -2.74
N ARG A 83 8.09 18.72 -3.18
CA ARG A 83 8.28 19.89 -2.32
C ARG A 83 7.17 20.07 -1.28
N GLU A 84 5.98 19.47 -1.50
CA GLU A 84 4.90 19.47 -0.50
C GLU A 84 5.28 18.74 0.81
N HIS A 85 6.26 17.82 0.72
CA HIS A 85 6.77 17.05 1.84
C HIS A 85 8.03 17.66 2.46
N MET A 86 8.38 18.91 2.12
CA MET A 86 9.61 19.55 2.53
C MET A 86 9.33 20.87 3.28
N PRO A 87 10.20 21.30 4.20
CA PRO A 87 10.14 22.65 4.75
C PRO A 87 10.23 23.69 3.63
N SER A 88 9.42 24.74 3.69
CA SER A 88 9.35 25.78 2.65
C SER A 88 10.70 26.39 2.27
N LYS A 89 11.65 26.49 3.23
CA LYS A 89 13.02 26.97 2.97
C LYS A 89 13.78 26.01 2.04
N GLN A 90 13.59 24.71 2.17
CA GLN A 90 14.24 23.70 1.33
C GLN A 90 13.49 23.55 -0.01
N ALA A 91 12.18 23.52 0.02
CA ALA A 91 11.33 23.43 -1.17
C ALA A 91 11.65 24.52 -2.21
N ARG A 92 11.81 25.78 -1.77
CA ARG A 92 12.16 26.91 -2.67
C ARG A 92 13.51 26.79 -3.38
N LYS A 93 14.38 25.89 -2.97
CA LYS A 93 15.67 25.66 -3.64
C LYS A 93 15.55 24.80 -4.89
N ILE A 94 14.48 24.01 -5.00
CA ILE A 94 14.23 23.11 -6.14
C ILE A 94 13.31 23.87 -7.12
N PRO A 95 13.80 24.27 -8.31
CA PRO A 95 12.95 24.89 -9.32
C PRO A 95 12.01 23.88 -9.95
N ASP A 96 10.93 24.35 -10.60
CA ASP A 96 9.95 23.48 -11.25
C ASP A 96 10.57 22.53 -12.26
N SER A 97 11.60 22.99 -13.00
CA SER A 97 12.31 22.20 -13.99
C SER A 97 13.14 21.04 -13.43
N ALA A 98 13.39 21.03 -12.13
CA ALA A 98 14.15 19.99 -11.44
C ALA A 98 13.32 19.21 -10.40
N ASN A 99 12.05 19.56 -10.27
CA ASN A 99 11.15 18.88 -9.34
C ASN A 99 10.50 17.67 -10.02
N PRO A 100 10.78 16.43 -9.59
CA PRO A 100 10.13 15.27 -10.17
C PRO A 100 8.63 15.28 -9.85
N GLN A 101 7.83 15.14 -10.88
CA GLN A 101 6.36 15.03 -10.78
C GLN A 101 5.90 13.76 -11.49
N PRO A 102 6.09 12.60 -10.85
CA PRO A 102 5.69 11.34 -11.44
C PRO A 102 4.18 11.26 -11.57
N ASN A 103 3.69 10.79 -12.71
CA ASN A 103 2.28 10.52 -12.94
C ASN A 103 1.97 9.07 -12.56
N TYR A 104 0.93 8.90 -11.78
CA TYR A 104 0.48 7.58 -11.35
C TYR A 104 -0.71 7.13 -12.21
N ASP A 105 -0.49 6.09 -12.97
CA ASP A 105 -1.54 5.49 -13.78
C ASP A 105 -2.72 5.05 -12.91
N ASN A 106 -3.92 5.20 -13.48
CA ASN A 106 -5.17 4.80 -12.82
C ASN A 106 -5.51 5.55 -11.52
N CYS A 107 -4.78 6.63 -11.17
CA CYS A 107 -5.07 7.51 -10.02
C CYS A 107 -5.48 8.90 -10.50
N PHE A 108 -6.57 9.46 -9.93
CA PHE A 108 -7.10 10.77 -10.31
C PHE A 108 -7.52 11.57 -9.08
N PHE A 109 -7.25 12.88 -9.11
CA PHE A 109 -7.66 13.77 -8.03
C PHE A 109 -9.18 13.95 -7.98
N GLY A 110 -9.77 13.75 -6.80
CA GLY A 110 -11.13 14.15 -6.46
C GLY A 110 -12.26 13.43 -7.19
N LEU A 111 -12.02 12.29 -7.84
CA LEU A 111 -13.11 11.51 -8.44
C LEU A 111 -14.17 11.15 -7.39
N PRO A 112 -15.44 11.01 -7.78
CA PRO A 112 -16.47 10.46 -6.90
C PRO A 112 -16.14 9.01 -6.52
N LEU A 113 -16.35 8.66 -5.24
CA LEU A 113 -16.29 7.28 -4.78
C LEU A 113 -17.31 6.42 -5.55
N ASP A 114 -16.95 5.20 -5.89
CA ASP A 114 -17.93 4.22 -6.37
C ASP A 114 -18.67 3.63 -5.16
N ASP A 115 -19.89 4.07 -4.94
CA ASP A 115 -20.78 3.64 -3.86
C ASP A 115 -21.72 2.48 -4.27
N THR A 116 -21.53 1.93 -5.48
CA THR A 116 -22.28 0.77 -5.98
C THR A 116 -21.90 -0.51 -5.21
N PHE A 117 -20.67 -0.56 -4.72
CA PHE A 117 -20.08 -1.68 -4.00
C PHE A 117 -19.69 -1.27 -2.58
N GLY A 118 -19.23 -2.24 -1.78
CA GLY A 118 -18.80 -2.05 -0.40
C GLY A 118 -19.67 -2.85 0.60
N PRO A 119 -19.56 -2.56 1.90
CA PRO A 119 -18.62 -1.61 2.46
C PRO A 119 -17.16 -2.05 2.25
N TYR A 120 -16.34 -1.11 1.79
CA TYR A 120 -14.94 -1.37 1.49
C TYR A 120 -14.10 -1.54 2.77
N PRO A 121 -13.22 -2.54 2.86
CA PRO A 121 -12.25 -2.63 3.94
C PRO A 121 -11.25 -1.48 3.88
N ILE A 122 -10.65 -1.15 5.03
CA ILE A 122 -9.65 -0.07 5.14
C ILE A 122 -8.25 -0.65 5.23
N ALA A 123 -7.29 -0.07 4.49
CA ALA A 123 -5.87 -0.31 4.63
C ALA A 123 -5.17 0.97 5.09
N ILE A 124 -4.42 0.93 6.19
CA ILE A 124 -3.60 2.06 6.65
C ILE A 124 -2.15 1.77 6.27
N PHE A 125 -1.49 2.71 5.59
CA PHE A 125 -0.07 2.62 5.26
C PHE A 125 0.77 3.55 6.13
N VAL A 126 1.82 3.00 6.76
CA VAL A 126 2.74 3.70 7.67
C VAL A 126 4.11 3.79 7.02
N HIS A 127 4.56 5.01 6.68
CA HIS A 127 5.84 5.24 6.03
C HIS A 127 7.05 5.01 6.93
N GLY A 128 8.24 4.83 6.35
CA GLY A 128 9.50 4.68 7.06
C GLY A 128 10.14 6.01 7.49
N THR A 129 11.38 5.92 8.01
CA THR A 129 12.19 7.09 8.37
C THR A 129 12.42 7.99 7.15
N ALA A 130 12.24 9.28 7.30
CA ALA A 130 12.29 10.28 6.23
C ALA A 130 11.27 10.05 5.10
N GLY A 131 10.25 9.25 5.37
CA GLY A 131 9.17 9.02 4.42
C GLY A 131 8.10 10.11 4.46
N PHE A 132 7.05 9.91 3.69
CA PHE A 132 5.91 10.81 3.58
C PHE A 132 4.68 10.01 3.09
N ARG A 133 3.48 10.57 3.24
CA ARG A 133 2.20 9.90 2.94
C ARG A 133 2.11 9.28 1.54
N THR A 134 2.82 9.83 0.54
CA THR A 134 2.77 9.35 -0.86
C THR A 134 4.00 8.53 -1.28
N GLN A 135 4.88 8.14 -0.33
CA GLN A 135 6.12 7.42 -0.67
C GLN A 135 5.90 6.05 -1.33
N SER A 136 4.74 5.45 -1.17
CA SER A 136 4.37 4.13 -1.75
C SER A 136 3.02 4.23 -2.47
N ALA A 137 2.86 5.31 -3.26
CA ALA A 137 1.60 5.61 -3.92
C ALA A 137 1.21 4.55 -4.97
N HIS A 138 2.16 3.86 -5.60
CA HIS A 138 1.86 2.72 -6.49
C HIS A 138 1.13 1.61 -5.72
N LEU A 139 1.63 1.22 -4.55
CA LEU A 139 0.96 0.21 -3.72
C LEU A 139 -0.41 0.70 -3.22
N CYS A 140 -0.49 1.95 -2.74
CA CYS A 140 -1.75 2.52 -2.26
C CYS A 140 -2.80 2.60 -3.38
N THR A 141 -2.41 3.04 -4.59
CA THR A 141 -3.27 3.09 -5.78
C THR A 141 -3.70 1.68 -6.18
N HIS A 142 -2.77 0.73 -6.18
CA HIS A 142 -3.10 -0.65 -6.53
C HIS A 142 -4.14 -1.24 -5.58
N LEU A 143 -3.92 -1.17 -4.27
CA LEU A 143 -4.88 -1.68 -3.28
C LEU A 143 -6.24 -0.99 -3.40
N ALA A 144 -6.26 0.33 -3.64
CA ALA A 144 -7.52 1.03 -3.86
C ALA A 144 -8.22 0.56 -5.14
N SER A 145 -7.46 0.28 -6.22
CA SER A 145 -8.02 -0.30 -7.44
C SER A 145 -8.56 -1.73 -7.26
N ARG A 146 -8.22 -2.38 -6.15
CA ARG A 146 -8.69 -3.71 -5.77
C ARG A 146 -9.81 -3.69 -4.73
N GLY A 147 -10.38 -2.51 -4.44
CA GLY A 147 -11.56 -2.38 -3.57
C GLY A 147 -11.23 -2.08 -2.11
N PHE A 148 -10.08 -1.51 -1.81
CA PHE A 148 -9.75 -1.00 -0.48
C PHE A 148 -9.86 0.53 -0.43
N VAL A 149 -10.25 1.07 0.72
CA VAL A 149 -9.96 2.47 1.03
C VAL A 149 -8.61 2.52 1.72
N VAL A 150 -7.61 3.13 1.07
CA VAL A 150 -6.25 3.19 1.59
C VAL A 150 -5.98 4.56 2.17
N VAL A 151 -5.42 4.59 3.38
CA VAL A 151 -5.15 5.83 4.12
C VAL A 151 -3.68 5.85 4.54
N ALA A 152 -2.95 6.92 4.20
CA ALA A 152 -1.59 7.12 4.65
C ALA A 152 -1.42 8.53 5.21
N ALA A 153 -0.61 8.67 6.26
CA ALA A 153 -0.38 9.95 6.92
C ALA A 153 1.09 10.36 6.88
N ASP A 154 1.33 11.66 7.03
CA ASP A 154 2.65 12.20 7.37
C ASP A 154 2.81 12.12 8.90
N TYR A 155 3.75 11.29 9.38
CA TYR A 155 3.93 11.02 10.81
C TYR A 155 4.93 12.02 11.43
N PRO A 156 4.51 12.83 12.44
CA PRO A 156 5.37 13.83 13.05
C PRO A 156 6.63 13.24 13.69
N GLY A 157 7.72 13.98 13.57
CA GLY A 157 9.01 13.63 14.19
C GLY A 157 9.90 12.73 13.34
N ILE A 158 9.35 12.01 12.36
CA ILE A 158 10.07 11.04 11.53
C ILE A 158 9.86 11.24 10.02
N GLN A 159 8.90 12.06 9.61
CA GLN A 159 8.65 12.37 8.20
C GLN A 159 9.80 13.20 7.58
N LEU A 160 9.86 13.22 6.25
CA LEU A 160 10.87 13.97 5.48
C LEU A 160 10.95 15.44 5.89
N TYR A 161 9.78 16.08 6.07
CA TYR A 161 9.67 17.47 6.51
C TYR A 161 10.47 17.75 7.80
N ASP A 162 10.28 16.90 8.82
CA ASP A 162 10.91 17.09 10.12
C ASP A 162 12.41 16.84 10.06
N LEU A 163 12.84 15.81 9.33
CA LEU A 163 14.26 15.46 9.23
C LEU A 163 15.05 16.46 8.40
N LEU A 164 14.47 17.07 7.37
CA LEU A 164 15.08 18.16 6.62
C LEU A 164 15.10 19.49 7.40
N ASN A 165 14.28 19.63 8.42
CA ASN A 165 14.25 20.81 9.28
C ASN A 165 15.25 20.75 10.44
N LYS A 166 15.78 19.56 10.76
CA LYS A 166 16.76 19.31 11.83
C LYS A 166 18.19 19.38 11.27
N ALA A 167 18.84 20.54 11.37
CA ALA A 167 20.19 20.74 10.83
C ALA A 167 21.25 19.87 11.51
N ASP A 168 21.10 19.54 12.81
CA ASP A 168 22.17 19.01 13.64
C ASP A 168 22.10 17.51 13.91
N HIS A 169 20.93 16.86 13.73
CA HIS A 169 20.75 15.42 13.97
C HIS A 169 19.75 14.78 12.97
N PRO A 170 20.15 14.64 11.72
CA PRO A 170 19.21 14.34 10.62
C PRO A 170 18.65 12.91 10.60
N LEU A 171 19.13 12.00 11.44
CA LEU A 171 18.63 10.61 11.48
C LEU A 171 17.93 10.22 12.79
N GLN A 172 17.94 11.11 13.77
CA GLN A 172 17.25 10.79 15.02
C GLN A 172 15.79 11.24 14.92
N PRO A 173 14.84 10.29 15.04
CA PRO A 173 13.44 10.64 15.21
C PRO A 173 13.30 11.67 16.34
N GLY A 174 12.45 12.67 16.16
CA GLY A 174 12.18 13.64 17.22
C GLY A 174 11.54 12.99 18.44
N PRO A 175 11.64 13.62 19.60
CA PRO A 175 10.99 13.13 20.82
C PRO A 175 9.48 13.00 20.68
N GLU A 176 8.89 13.69 19.70
CA GLU A 176 7.47 13.61 19.34
C GLU A 176 7.11 12.37 18.49
N THR A 177 8.07 11.55 18.06
CA THR A 177 7.83 10.39 17.20
C THR A 177 7.08 9.30 17.95
N ASP A 178 5.87 9.02 17.51
CA ASP A 178 5.02 7.92 17.98
C ASP A 178 4.14 7.37 16.84
N GLN A 179 4.76 6.72 15.86
CA GLN A 179 4.01 6.20 14.71
C GLN A 179 2.92 5.19 15.11
N ALA A 180 3.15 4.39 16.13
CA ALA A 180 2.16 3.42 16.59
C ALA A 180 0.95 4.12 17.24
N GLY A 181 1.18 5.09 18.13
CA GLY A 181 0.13 5.91 18.74
C GLY A 181 -0.61 6.75 17.70
N ASP A 182 0.10 7.38 16.77
CA ASP A 182 -0.50 8.16 15.69
C ASP A 182 -1.37 7.29 14.76
N THR A 183 -0.92 6.06 14.45
CA THR A 183 -1.70 5.10 13.66
C THR A 183 -2.97 4.68 14.40
N ARG A 184 -2.90 4.51 15.72
CA ARG A 184 -4.07 4.22 16.57
C ARG A 184 -5.06 5.37 16.56
N LEU A 185 -4.59 6.61 16.73
CA LEU A 185 -5.44 7.81 16.64
C LEU A 185 -6.09 7.94 15.27
N LEU A 186 -5.34 7.70 14.20
CA LEU A 186 -5.86 7.69 12.83
C LEU A 186 -6.97 6.64 12.66
N TYR A 187 -6.72 5.41 13.14
CA TYR A 187 -7.74 4.35 13.13
C TYR A 187 -9.00 4.76 13.90
N GLU A 188 -8.86 5.38 15.08
CA GLU A 188 -10.01 5.83 15.86
C GLU A 188 -10.88 6.87 15.15
N VAL A 189 -10.24 7.82 14.44
CA VAL A 189 -10.96 8.82 13.62
C VAL A 189 -11.71 8.14 12.47
N LEU A 190 -11.06 7.17 11.80
CA LEU A 190 -11.69 6.38 10.73
C LEU A 190 -12.83 5.50 11.26
N ALA A 191 -12.63 4.84 12.39
CA ALA A 191 -13.64 3.96 12.97
C ALA A 191 -14.91 4.71 13.40
N LYS A 192 -14.77 5.94 13.84
CA LYS A 192 -15.89 6.78 14.28
C LYS A 192 -16.42 7.69 13.18
N MET A 193 -15.75 7.78 12.02
CA MET A 193 -15.99 8.79 10.97
C MET A 193 -16.13 10.19 11.56
N SER A 194 -15.30 10.51 12.56
CA SER A 194 -15.48 11.71 13.40
C SER A 194 -15.00 13.00 12.76
N ASP A 195 -14.23 12.92 11.66
CA ASP A 195 -13.84 14.09 10.88
C ASP A 195 -14.83 14.31 9.72
N PRO A 196 -15.45 15.50 9.60
CA PRO A 196 -16.44 15.75 8.55
C PRO A 196 -15.89 15.61 7.12
N ARG A 197 -14.57 15.72 6.95
CA ARG A 197 -13.92 15.53 5.64
C ARG A 197 -13.98 14.09 5.15
N LEU A 198 -14.29 13.12 6.05
CA LEU A 198 -14.51 11.70 5.74
C LEU A 198 -15.97 11.40 5.34
N ALA A 199 -16.87 12.39 5.31
CA ALA A 199 -18.29 12.17 5.02
C ALA A 199 -18.53 11.40 3.70
N PHE A 200 -17.62 11.54 2.71
CA PHE A 200 -17.71 10.82 1.44
C PHE A 200 -17.46 9.30 1.56
N LEU A 201 -16.87 8.83 2.66
CA LEU A 201 -16.64 7.42 2.97
C LEU A 201 -17.74 6.81 3.86
N GLN A 202 -18.60 7.66 4.42
CA GLN A 202 -19.62 7.20 5.37
C GLN A 202 -20.58 6.21 4.72
N ASN A 203 -20.89 5.11 5.40
CA ASN A 203 -21.72 4.01 4.94
C ASN A 203 -21.18 3.18 3.77
N THR A 204 -20.00 3.54 3.22
CA THR A 204 -19.36 2.81 2.11
C THR A 204 -18.08 2.10 2.53
N THR A 205 -17.66 2.23 3.79
CA THR A 205 -16.47 1.58 4.34
C THR A 205 -16.79 0.82 5.61
N ASP A 206 -16.02 -0.26 5.87
CA ASP A 206 -16.02 -0.99 7.14
C ASP A 206 -14.66 -0.87 7.84
N PRO A 207 -14.47 0.13 8.71
CA PRO A 207 -13.21 0.29 9.47
C PRO A 207 -12.92 -0.89 10.39
N SER A 208 -13.92 -1.68 10.76
CA SER A 208 -13.73 -2.88 11.56
C SER A 208 -13.06 -4.01 10.77
N ASN A 209 -13.07 -3.91 9.44
CA ASN A 209 -12.47 -4.85 8.50
C ASN A 209 -11.24 -4.18 7.86
N ASN A 210 -10.09 -4.30 8.52
CA ASN A 210 -8.94 -3.47 8.21
C ASN A 210 -7.62 -4.21 8.24
N ALA A 211 -6.64 -3.65 7.49
CA ALA A 211 -5.23 -3.99 7.54
C ALA A 211 -4.38 -2.76 7.88
N ILE A 212 -3.21 -2.99 8.45
CA ILE A 212 -2.17 -1.96 8.58
C ILE A 212 -0.89 -2.49 7.95
N LEU A 213 -0.37 -1.74 6.97
CA LEU A 213 0.88 -2.02 6.28
C LEU A 213 1.92 -0.99 6.73
N GLY A 214 3.17 -1.39 6.85
CA GLY A 214 4.20 -0.43 7.26
C GLY A 214 5.56 -0.75 6.66
N HIS A 215 6.25 0.26 6.17
CA HIS A 215 7.58 0.16 5.61
C HIS A 215 8.64 0.59 6.64
N SER A 216 9.71 -0.19 6.79
CA SER A 216 10.87 0.17 7.62
C SER A 216 10.47 0.56 9.06
N ALA A 217 10.77 1.78 9.52
CA ALA A 217 10.32 2.27 10.83
C ALA A 217 8.80 2.13 11.02
N GLY A 218 8.01 2.41 9.98
CA GLY A 218 6.56 2.16 9.98
C GLY A 218 6.20 0.68 10.13
N GLY A 219 6.99 -0.23 9.56
CA GLY A 219 6.83 -1.68 9.76
C GLY A 219 7.13 -2.12 11.20
N PHE A 220 8.14 -1.53 11.83
CA PHE A 220 8.41 -1.77 13.25
C PHE A 220 7.33 -1.19 14.17
N ALA A 221 6.70 -0.09 13.77
CA ALA A 221 5.62 0.53 14.53
C ALA A 221 4.33 -0.32 14.56
N LEU A 222 4.20 -1.35 13.71
CA LEU A 222 3.03 -2.24 13.73
C LEU A 222 2.97 -3.15 14.96
N LYS A 223 4.06 -3.29 15.70
CA LYS A 223 4.07 -4.04 16.95
C LYS A 223 3.06 -3.43 17.93
N GLY A 224 2.28 -4.28 18.56
CA GLY A 224 1.26 -3.86 19.49
C GLY A 224 -0.04 -3.32 18.89
N LEU A 225 -0.23 -3.34 17.55
CA LEU A 225 -1.46 -2.91 16.88
C LEU A 225 -2.42 -4.06 16.53
N GLY A 226 -2.15 -5.29 16.98
CA GLY A 226 -2.98 -6.45 16.71
C GLY A 226 -4.38 -6.40 17.37
N ASP A 227 -4.63 -5.49 18.29
CA ASP A 227 -5.93 -5.24 18.91
C ASP A 227 -6.84 -4.33 18.03
N ILE A 228 -6.28 -3.62 17.05
CA ILE A 228 -7.04 -2.75 16.16
C ILE A 228 -7.05 -3.23 14.71
N ALA A 229 -6.14 -4.11 14.31
CA ALA A 229 -6.02 -4.61 12.93
C ALA A 229 -6.33 -6.10 12.82
N LYS A 230 -6.99 -6.51 11.71
CA LYS A 230 -7.17 -7.92 11.35
C LYS A 230 -5.96 -8.48 10.61
N VAL A 231 -5.28 -7.67 9.81
CA VAL A 231 -4.07 -8.05 9.08
C VAL A 231 -2.97 -7.03 9.33
N LEU A 232 -1.76 -7.50 9.62
CA LEU A 232 -0.57 -6.66 9.75
C LEU A 232 0.48 -7.08 8.70
N VAL A 233 1.01 -6.08 7.97
CA VAL A 233 1.97 -6.30 6.89
C VAL A 233 3.25 -5.50 7.14
N PRO A 234 4.19 -5.98 7.96
CA PRO A 234 5.51 -5.36 8.08
C PRO A 234 6.33 -5.61 6.81
N MET A 235 6.84 -4.53 6.22
CA MET A 235 7.61 -4.50 4.99
C MET A 235 9.00 -3.93 5.28
N ALA A 236 10.09 -4.61 4.88
CA ALA A 236 11.45 -4.26 5.26
C ALA A 236 11.58 -4.03 6.79
N ALA A 237 10.97 -4.90 7.58
CA ALA A 237 10.95 -4.83 9.05
C ALA A 237 10.84 -6.23 9.64
N SER A 238 11.13 -6.36 10.93
CA SER A 238 10.87 -7.62 11.65
C SER A 238 9.37 -7.88 11.76
N GLY A 239 9.00 -9.11 12.01
CA GLY A 239 7.59 -9.48 12.18
C GLY A 239 6.94 -8.89 13.43
N ILE A 240 5.71 -9.31 13.66
CA ILE A 240 4.84 -8.83 14.72
C ILE A 240 4.97 -9.75 15.93
N ASP A 241 4.98 -9.19 17.13
CA ASP A 241 4.78 -9.95 18.35
C ASP A 241 3.28 -10.13 18.63
N ASN A 242 2.96 -11.12 19.44
CA ASN A 242 1.56 -11.40 19.83
C ASN A 242 1.15 -10.55 21.05
N THR A 243 1.34 -9.23 20.94
CA THR A 243 1.01 -8.30 22.01
C THR A 243 0.03 -7.22 21.54
N SER A 244 -0.77 -6.75 22.47
CA SER A 244 -1.56 -5.53 22.34
C SER A 244 -0.92 -4.47 23.23
N ALA A 245 -0.61 -3.31 22.69
CA ALA A 245 -0.05 -2.19 23.45
C ALA A 245 -1.02 -1.69 24.54
N THR A 246 -2.33 -1.93 24.37
CA THR A 246 -3.38 -1.50 25.31
C THR A 246 -3.83 -2.59 26.25
N GLY A 247 -3.42 -3.84 26.04
CA GLY A 247 -3.96 -5.01 26.73
C GLY A 247 -5.36 -5.43 26.27
N ALA A 248 -5.92 -4.78 25.26
CA ALA A 248 -7.20 -5.17 24.67
C ALA A 248 -7.10 -6.52 23.95
N PRO A 249 -8.23 -7.25 23.77
CA PRO A 249 -8.23 -8.51 23.05
C PRO A 249 -7.72 -8.35 21.62
N MET A 250 -6.89 -9.31 21.18
CA MET A 250 -6.33 -9.34 19.82
C MET A 250 -7.44 -9.53 18.78
N ARG A 251 -7.38 -8.73 17.73
CA ARG A 251 -8.21 -8.85 16.52
C ARG A 251 -7.46 -9.44 15.34
N LEU A 252 -6.13 -9.52 15.47
CA LEU A 252 -5.23 -9.99 14.44
C LEU A 252 -5.60 -11.42 13.98
N ARG A 253 -5.81 -11.57 12.67
CA ARG A 253 -6.12 -12.84 12.01
C ARG A 253 -4.97 -13.36 11.17
N SER A 254 -4.12 -12.46 10.65
CA SER A 254 -3.04 -12.85 9.76
C SER A 254 -1.90 -11.84 9.78
N THR A 255 -0.67 -12.34 9.58
CA THR A 255 0.53 -11.52 9.40
C THR A 255 1.18 -11.87 8.07
N LEU A 256 1.55 -10.86 7.27
CA LEU A 256 2.34 -11.01 6.06
C LEU A 256 3.64 -10.22 6.18
N VAL A 257 4.77 -10.90 6.36
CA VAL A 257 6.10 -10.27 6.41
C VAL A 257 6.65 -10.20 4.99
N LEU A 258 6.98 -9.00 4.51
CA LEU A 258 7.56 -8.78 3.19
C LEU A 258 8.97 -8.19 3.31
N GLY A 259 9.88 -8.64 2.43
CA GLY A 259 11.25 -8.16 2.42
C GLY A 259 11.94 -8.36 1.07
N ALA A 260 13.17 -7.83 0.98
CA ALA A 260 14.05 -8.02 -0.15
C ALA A 260 15.38 -8.65 0.31
N THR A 261 16.00 -9.47 -0.54
CA THR A 261 17.22 -10.22 -0.14
C THR A 261 18.43 -9.31 0.07
N ASN A 262 18.48 -8.19 -0.65
CA ASN A 262 19.62 -7.26 -0.64
C ASN A 262 19.34 -6.00 0.19
N ASP A 263 18.33 -6.03 1.07
CA ASP A 263 18.07 -4.94 2.02
C ASP A 263 19.25 -4.83 3.01
N SER A 264 20.09 -3.80 2.83
CA SER A 264 21.24 -3.56 3.68
C SER A 264 20.90 -2.74 4.94
N VAL A 265 19.69 -2.17 4.99
CA VAL A 265 19.24 -1.33 6.11
C VAL A 265 18.66 -2.18 7.23
N THR A 266 17.76 -3.10 6.92
CA THR A 266 17.13 -3.98 7.92
C THR A 266 17.60 -5.43 7.85
N GLY A 267 18.49 -5.75 6.93
CA GLY A 267 19.20 -7.03 6.89
C GLY A 267 18.43 -8.17 6.22
N GLY A 268 17.44 -7.89 5.40
CA GLY A 268 16.72 -8.91 4.61
C GLY A 268 16.31 -10.13 5.46
N LEU A 269 16.65 -11.34 5.02
CA LEU A 269 16.26 -12.59 5.71
C LEU A 269 16.75 -12.65 7.18
N SER A 270 17.87 -12.01 7.51
CA SER A 270 18.40 -12.01 8.89
C SER A 270 17.50 -11.28 9.89
N SER A 271 16.65 -10.37 9.43
CA SER A 271 15.65 -9.66 10.23
C SER A 271 14.25 -10.23 10.04
N GLN A 272 13.81 -10.39 8.78
CA GLN A 272 12.45 -10.86 8.48
C GLN A 272 12.24 -12.33 8.87
N GLY A 273 13.27 -13.17 8.79
CA GLY A 273 13.18 -14.58 9.18
C GLY A 273 12.86 -14.77 10.67
N PRO A 274 13.66 -14.22 11.60
CA PRO A 274 13.31 -14.20 13.03
C PRO A 274 11.97 -13.52 13.31
N GLY A 275 11.67 -12.42 12.62
CA GLY A 275 10.39 -11.73 12.73
C GLY A 275 9.20 -12.59 12.33
N TYR A 276 9.31 -13.32 11.23
CA TYR A 276 8.30 -14.32 10.83
C TYR A 276 8.13 -15.40 11.91
N ASN A 277 9.23 -15.91 12.47
CA ASN A 277 9.17 -16.95 13.49
C ASN A 277 8.44 -16.47 14.77
N SER A 278 8.64 -15.22 15.19
CA SER A 278 7.98 -14.62 16.37
C SER A 278 6.55 -14.18 16.11
N SER A 279 6.13 -13.99 14.87
CA SER A 279 4.77 -13.58 14.53
C SER A 279 3.76 -14.67 14.86
N PRO A 280 2.53 -14.32 15.32
CA PRO A 280 1.47 -15.29 15.53
C PRO A 280 0.99 -15.89 14.21
N ALA A 281 0.56 -17.16 14.26
CA ALA A 281 -0.12 -17.80 13.11
C ALA A 281 -1.60 -17.35 13.06
N PRO A 282 -2.22 -17.31 11.87
CA PRO A 282 -1.68 -17.51 10.52
C PRO A 282 -0.65 -16.45 10.12
N LYS A 283 0.45 -16.90 9.51
CA LYS A 283 1.54 -16.02 9.11
C LYS A 283 2.19 -16.45 7.81
N ARG A 284 2.69 -15.45 7.06
CA ARG A 284 3.39 -15.65 5.79
C ARG A 284 4.64 -14.78 5.73
N LEU A 285 5.66 -15.28 5.05
CA LEU A 285 6.89 -14.55 4.72
C LEU A 285 7.15 -14.69 3.23
N ALA A 286 7.34 -13.58 2.53
CA ALA A 286 7.82 -13.58 1.16
C ALA A 286 8.98 -12.59 0.99
N LEU A 287 10.02 -13.02 0.27
CA LEU A 287 11.19 -12.19 -0.06
C LEU A 287 11.38 -12.14 -1.56
N VAL A 288 11.61 -10.95 -2.09
CA VAL A 288 12.00 -10.73 -3.50
C VAL A 288 13.52 -10.63 -3.61
N SER A 289 14.10 -11.18 -4.70
CA SER A 289 15.53 -11.03 -5.02
C SER A 289 15.83 -9.71 -5.71
N ASP A 290 17.11 -9.39 -5.78
CA ASP A 290 17.68 -8.30 -6.57
C ASP A 290 17.13 -6.90 -6.30
N LEU A 291 16.51 -6.72 -5.13
CA LEU A 291 16.01 -5.45 -4.60
C LEU A 291 16.52 -5.24 -3.17
N GLY A 292 16.59 -3.99 -2.74
CA GLY A 292 16.98 -3.61 -1.39
C GLY A 292 15.83 -3.01 -0.59
N HIS A 293 16.15 -2.09 0.32
CA HIS A 293 15.24 -1.55 1.32
C HIS A 293 13.97 -0.91 0.74
N HIS A 294 14.08 -0.29 -0.43
CA HIS A 294 12.96 0.43 -1.07
C HIS A 294 12.11 -0.42 -2.02
N PHE A 295 12.17 -1.75 -1.93
CA PHE A 295 11.37 -2.66 -2.79
C PHE A 295 9.86 -2.38 -2.76
N CYS A 296 9.35 -1.74 -1.71
CA CYS A 296 7.92 -1.44 -1.53
C CYS A 296 7.59 0.06 -1.58
N SER A 297 8.54 0.90 -2.02
CA SER A 297 8.34 2.35 -2.13
C SER A 297 8.64 2.86 -3.52
N ASP A 298 8.17 4.08 -3.81
CA ASP A 298 8.39 4.72 -5.10
C ASP A 298 9.69 5.55 -5.13
N LEU A 299 10.45 5.57 -4.03
CA LEU A 299 11.65 6.42 -3.88
C LEU A 299 12.75 6.08 -4.88
N CYS A 300 12.84 4.82 -5.33
CA CYS A 300 13.79 4.42 -6.38
C CYS A 300 13.32 4.79 -7.81
N TRP A 301 12.10 5.25 -7.97
CA TRP A 301 11.54 5.69 -9.24
C TRP A 301 11.46 7.22 -9.33
N ILE A 302 11.10 7.91 -8.22
CA ILE A 302 10.97 9.35 -8.19
C ILE A 302 12.31 10.03 -8.48
N GLY A 303 12.40 10.70 -9.65
CA GLY A 303 13.61 11.37 -10.08
C GLY A 303 14.78 10.45 -10.47
N ALA A 304 14.52 9.20 -10.82
CA ALA A 304 15.55 8.20 -11.17
C ALA A 304 16.49 8.68 -12.29
N ASP A 305 15.94 9.32 -13.34
CA ASP A 305 16.73 9.87 -14.46
C ASP A 305 17.71 10.96 -14.02
N ASP A 306 17.45 11.59 -12.89
CA ASP A 306 18.30 12.61 -12.26
C ASP A 306 19.21 12.06 -11.15
N GLY A 307 19.29 10.75 -10.99
CA GLY A 307 20.03 10.07 -9.91
C GLY A 307 19.27 10.03 -8.58
N GLY A 308 17.97 10.19 -8.61
CA GLY A 308 17.05 10.11 -7.48
C GLY A 308 16.95 11.40 -6.66
N ILE A 309 16.05 11.36 -5.70
CA ILE A 309 15.70 12.55 -4.88
C ILE A 309 16.89 13.13 -4.10
N VAL A 310 17.84 12.28 -3.69
CA VAL A 310 19.07 12.72 -2.98
C VAL A 310 19.98 13.52 -3.90
N ALA A 311 20.20 13.06 -5.13
CA ALA A 311 21.04 13.77 -6.09
C ALA A 311 20.43 15.13 -6.47
N ILE A 312 19.10 15.19 -6.66
CA ILE A 312 18.37 16.43 -6.89
C ILE A 312 18.56 17.39 -5.71
N ALA A 313 18.34 16.93 -4.49
CA ALA A 313 18.47 17.75 -3.29
C ALA A 313 19.88 18.34 -3.14
N LEU A 314 20.92 17.51 -3.31
CA LEU A 314 22.32 17.96 -3.20
C LEU A 314 22.69 18.98 -4.29
N ARG A 315 22.24 18.77 -5.53
CA ARG A 315 22.45 19.67 -6.67
C ARG A 315 21.88 21.06 -6.41
N HIS A 316 20.80 21.13 -5.63
CA HIS A 316 20.15 22.39 -5.25
C HIS A 316 20.52 22.87 -3.84
N GLY A 317 21.66 22.40 -3.29
CA GLY A 317 22.20 22.91 -2.03
C GLY A 317 21.36 22.55 -0.79
N ILE A 318 20.62 21.45 -0.85
CA ILE A 318 19.96 20.86 0.32
C ILE A 318 20.93 19.86 0.94
N LEU A 319 21.36 20.13 2.16
CA LEU A 319 22.27 19.24 2.88
C LEU A 319 21.52 18.00 3.36
N ILE A 320 22.04 16.84 3.02
CA ILE A 320 21.53 15.54 3.45
C ILE A 320 22.65 14.80 4.17
N ALA A 321 22.40 14.31 5.37
CA ALA A 321 23.36 13.52 6.13
C ALA A 321 23.75 12.23 5.39
N GLY A 322 25.01 11.80 5.54
CA GLY A 322 25.55 10.65 4.83
C GLY A 322 24.72 9.37 5.02
N ALA A 323 24.25 9.13 6.25
CA ALA A 323 23.42 7.97 6.56
C ALA A 323 22.03 8.03 5.87
N LEU A 324 21.42 9.23 5.72
CA LEU A 324 20.18 9.37 4.92
C LEU A 324 20.41 9.11 3.43
N LYS A 325 21.60 9.44 2.90
CA LYS A 325 21.92 9.12 1.50
C LYS A 325 21.96 7.61 1.27
N GLY A 326 22.60 6.87 2.17
CA GLY A 326 22.65 5.41 2.11
C GLY A 326 21.25 4.82 2.20
N LEU A 327 20.47 5.27 3.18
CA LEU A 327 19.10 4.84 3.38
C LEU A 327 18.24 5.08 2.14
N ALA A 328 18.23 6.30 1.59
CA ALA A 328 17.34 6.68 0.48
C ALA A 328 17.71 6.06 -0.87
N ASN A 329 18.90 5.48 -1.02
CA ASN A 329 19.38 4.88 -2.26
C ASN A 329 19.50 3.35 -2.17
N ASP A 330 19.20 2.75 -1.01
CA ASP A 330 19.33 1.29 -0.83
C ASP A 330 18.34 0.52 -1.70
N GLY A 331 18.90 -0.28 -2.61
CA GLY A 331 18.13 -1.07 -3.56
C GLY A 331 17.69 -0.33 -4.82
N CYS A 332 18.12 0.91 -5.03
CA CYS A 332 17.76 1.65 -6.23
C CYS A 332 18.71 1.35 -7.40
N HIS A 333 18.13 0.98 -8.54
CA HIS A 333 18.86 0.67 -9.77
C HIS A 333 19.77 1.81 -10.24
N PHE A 334 19.31 3.07 -10.16
CA PHE A 334 20.11 4.24 -10.54
C PHE A 334 21.36 4.41 -9.67
N ALA A 335 21.35 3.92 -8.42
CA ALA A 335 22.48 3.96 -7.51
C ALA A 335 23.42 2.76 -7.70
N ASN A 336 22.89 1.61 -8.06
CA ASN A 336 23.64 0.40 -8.38
C ASN A 336 22.86 -0.45 -9.40
N PRO A 337 23.33 -0.53 -10.66
CA PRO A 337 22.68 -1.29 -11.72
C PRO A 337 22.56 -2.81 -11.49
N ALA A 338 23.17 -3.36 -10.44
CA ALA A 338 22.98 -4.75 -10.03
C ALA A 338 21.59 -4.98 -9.39
N PHE A 339 20.93 -3.93 -8.92
CA PHE A 339 19.54 -4.02 -8.46
C PHE A 339 18.57 -4.02 -9.64
N ALA A 340 17.46 -4.72 -9.48
CA ALA A 340 16.36 -4.69 -10.43
C ALA A 340 15.67 -3.30 -10.48
N LEU A 341 14.87 -3.10 -11.50
CA LEU A 341 14.03 -1.90 -11.61
C LEU A 341 12.89 -1.93 -10.58
N PRO A 342 12.39 -0.76 -10.14
CA PRO A 342 11.37 -0.67 -9.08
C PRO A 342 10.04 -1.39 -9.42
N GLU A 343 9.73 -1.57 -10.70
CA GLU A 343 8.52 -2.27 -11.18
C GLU A 343 8.46 -3.73 -10.69
N LEU A 344 9.60 -4.39 -10.52
CA LEU A 344 9.65 -5.72 -9.93
C LEU A 344 9.13 -5.70 -8.49
N GLY A 345 9.56 -4.71 -7.70
CA GLY A 345 9.10 -4.52 -6.33
C GLY A 345 7.60 -4.22 -6.26
N TRP A 346 7.10 -3.38 -7.17
CA TRP A 346 5.67 -3.09 -7.24
C TRP A 346 4.85 -4.34 -7.56
N ARG A 347 5.21 -5.09 -8.60
CA ARG A 347 4.53 -6.35 -8.94
C ARG A 347 4.51 -7.34 -7.78
N PHE A 348 5.65 -7.51 -7.11
CA PHE A 348 5.77 -8.40 -5.95
C PHE A 348 4.83 -7.95 -4.81
N ASN A 349 4.85 -6.68 -4.45
CA ASN A 349 4.01 -6.14 -3.37
C ASN A 349 2.52 -6.15 -3.74
N HIS A 350 2.18 -5.80 -4.99
CA HIS A 350 0.82 -5.87 -5.50
C HIS A 350 0.27 -7.29 -5.38
N TYR A 351 1.04 -8.27 -5.84
CA TYR A 351 0.64 -9.68 -5.78
C TYR A 351 0.44 -10.14 -4.33
N ALA A 352 1.47 -9.98 -3.50
CA ALA A 352 1.46 -10.50 -2.13
C ALA A 352 0.43 -9.81 -1.23
N ALA A 353 0.36 -8.48 -1.28
CA ALA A 353 -0.59 -7.73 -0.46
C ALA A 353 -2.04 -8.00 -0.91
N SER A 354 -2.35 -7.93 -2.20
CA SER A 354 -3.71 -8.22 -2.68
C SER A 354 -4.15 -9.63 -2.34
N ALA A 355 -3.32 -10.64 -2.61
CA ALA A 355 -3.66 -12.03 -2.33
C ALA A 355 -4.03 -12.26 -0.85
N VAL A 356 -3.28 -11.67 0.08
CA VAL A 356 -3.56 -11.84 1.51
C VAL A 356 -4.72 -10.95 1.97
N LEU A 357 -4.76 -9.70 1.56
CA LEU A 357 -5.80 -8.77 2.01
C LEU A 357 -7.18 -9.14 1.45
N GLU A 358 -7.28 -9.52 0.19
CA GLU A 358 -8.54 -9.98 -0.42
C GLU A 358 -9.05 -11.24 0.29
N GLY A 359 -8.18 -12.21 0.54
CA GLY A 359 -8.55 -13.41 1.27
C GLY A 359 -9.06 -13.13 2.68
N GLU A 360 -8.33 -12.33 3.44
CA GLU A 360 -8.62 -12.10 4.87
C GLU A 360 -9.73 -11.06 5.11
N LEU A 361 -9.90 -10.08 4.20
CA LEU A 361 -10.79 -8.94 4.37
C LEU A 361 -11.95 -8.89 3.37
N MET A 362 -11.89 -9.67 2.30
CA MET A 362 -12.96 -9.81 1.31
C MET A 362 -13.50 -11.25 1.22
N CYS A 363 -12.98 -12.16 2.07
CA CYS A 363 -13.39 -13.57 2.11
C CYS A 363 -13.18 -14.30 0.77
N ASP A 364 -12.13 -13.94 0.04
CA ASP A 364 -11.72 -14.63 -1.20
C ASP A 364 -10.65 -15.67 -0.88
N ASP A 365 -11.09 -16.90 -0.56
CA ASP A 365 -10.18 -18.01 -0.22
C ASP A 365 -9.22 -18.34 -1.38
N ASP A 366 -9.65 -18.15 -2.64
CA ASP A 366 -8.82 -18.35 -3.82
C ASP A 366 -7.70 -17.30 -3.90
N ALA A 367 -7.95 -16.06 -3.48
CA ALA A 367 -6.93 -15.02 -3.42
C ALA A 367 -5.79 -15.42 -2.47
N THR A 368 -6.11 -15.86 -1.25
CA THR A 368 -5.10 -16.31 -0.29
C THR A 368 -4.31 -17.52 -0.80
N ALA A 369 -4.96 -18.44 -1.50
CA ALA A 369 -4.31 -19.63 -2.06
C ALA A 369 -3.24 -19.27 -3.12
N LYS A 370 -3.40 -18.13 -3.83
CA LYS A 370 -2.42 -17.63 -4.81
C LYS A 370 -1.05 -17.35 -4.20
N MET A 371 -0.97 -17.06 -2.89
CA MET A 371 0.33 -16.86 -2.24
C MET A 371 1.27 -18.06 -2.38
N ARG A 372 0.75 -19.29 -2.50
CA ARG A 372 1.58 -20.49 -2.70
C ARG A 372 2.21 -20.55 -4.09
N SER A 373 1.63 -19.83 -5.05
CA SER A 373 2.12 -19.72 -6.43
C SER A 373 2.89 -18.41 -6.68
N ILE A 374 3.26 -17.65 -5.64
CA ILE A 374 3.95 -16.38 -5.82
C ILE A 374 5.28 -16.55 -6.56
N GLY A 375 6.01 -17.64 -6.34
CA GLY A 375 7.24 -17.95 -7.06
C GLY A 375 7.04 -18.22 -8.54
N ASP A 376 5.88 -18.76 -8.94
CA ASP A 376 5.54 -18.98 -10.34
C ASP A 376 5.07 -17.68 -11.02
N ALA A 377 4.36 -16.82 -10.27
CA ALA A 377 3.84 -15.55 -10.77
C ALA A 377 4.91 -14.45 -10.84
N ILE A 378 5.83 -14.46 -9.89
CA ILE A 378 6.94 -13.52 -9.74
C ILE A 378 8.23 -14.36 -9.64
N ASN A 379 8.87 -14.63 -10.77
CA ASN A 379 10.05 -15.51 -10.86
C ASN A 379 11.21 -15.11 -9.93
N ASP A 380 11.29 -13.82 -9.58
CA ASP A 380 12.30 -13.28 -8.68
C ASP A 380 11.92 -13.41 -7.19
N THR A 381 10.89 -14.19 -6.85
CA THR A 381 10.57 -14.52 -5.46
C THR A 381 11.63 -15.47 -4.92
N ALA A 382 12.50 -14.96 -4.06
CA ALA A 382 13.62 -15.73 -3.48
C ALA A 382 13.17 -16.72 -2.40
N LEU A 383 12.09 -16.40 -1.70
CA LEU A 383 11.59 -17.22 -0.58
C LEU A 383 10.10 -16.98 -0.37
N TYR A 384 9.37 -18.08 -0.16
CA TYR A 384 8.03 -18.06 0.43
C TYR A 384 7.93 -19.08 1.56
N ARG A 385 7.33 -18.68 2.68
CA ARG A 385 7.00 -19.54 3.83
C ARG A 385 5.63 -19.20 4.37
N GLU A 386 4.88 -20.20 4.82
CA GLU A 386 3.62 -20.00 5.52
C GLU A 386 3.46 -20.92 6.73
N MET A 387 2.70 -20.48 7.71
CA MET A 387 2.19 -21.25 8.84
C MET A 387 0.75 -20.81 9.08
N LEU A 388 -0.20 -21.71 8.82
CA LEU A 388 -1.64 -21.39 8.88
C LEU A 388 -2.30 -21.78 10.21
N ARG A 389 -1.59 -22.56 11.05
CA ARG A 389 -2.03 -23.02 12.39
C ARG A 389 -0.87 -23.08 13.37
#